data_8ea42921cd113d3982b2fcc9660a312e
#
_entry.id   8ea42921cd113d3982b2fcc9660a312e
#
_cell.length_a   1.000
_cell.length_b   1.000
_cell.length_c   1.000
_cell.angle_alpha   90.00
_cell.angle_beta   90.00
_cell.angle_gamma   90.00
#
_symmetry.space_group_name_H-M   'P 1'
#
loop_
_entity.id
_entity.type
_entity.pdbx_description
1 polymer ?
#
loop_
_entity_poly.entity_id
_entity_poly.type
_entity_poly.pdbx_seq_one_letter_code
_entity_poly.pdbx_strand_id
1 'polypeptide(L)'
;MRILMLGWEFPPFISGGLGTACYGLTKALSDLGTDVLFVLPRGGADRQLHRVHVLSAGQTGGRDAGQGEPRTYWTVDGLEHVRLISVDSLLSPYQTERTYTEQREREARGRQVAEPGDPEAAEAAAPVPAPAAPAPTSQGITGGPSLYAGDLLGEVHRYARLVAEVARHNDFDVIHAHDWMTYPAGLSVSALSGKPLVVHVHSTEFDRSGTGVNQQVYDVERAGMHGARQVICVSRLTRGIVTSRYGVPEGKCRVVYNAITINGEPIPTTVERIETSDKIVLFLGRITMQKGPEYFLAAARKVLEVMDNVKFVMAGSGDMIRRMIELAAAMGIGHRVTFTGFLRGDDLEHVFKMADLYVMPSVSEPFGLAPLEALQRDVPVLISKQSGVSEVLTHALKVDFWDINEMANKIVAVLRHPPLQKTLREHGAFEVRKFAWLDAARACVDVYREAAET
;
A
#
# COMPACT_ATOMS: atom_id res chain seq x y z
N MET A 1 17.51 -12.39 16.59
CA MET A 1 17.76 -11.12 15.86
C MET A 1 16.62 -10.17 16.16
N ARG A 2 16.95 -8.92 16.48
CA ARG A 2 15.96 -7.89 16.82
C ARG A 2 15.98 -6.82 15.72
N ILE A 3 14.83 -6.53 15.13
CA ILE A 3 14.69 -5.62 13.99
C ILE A 3 13.98 -4.34 14.44
N LEU A 4 14.57 -3.20 14.19
CA LEU A 4 13.88 -1.91 14.22
C LEU A 4 13.27 -1.68 12.85
N MET A 5 11.96 -1.86 12.74
CA MET A 5 11.22 -1.73 11.48
C MET A 5 10.51 -0.38 11.42
N LEU A 6 10.69 0.33 10.32
CA LEU A 6 10.15 1.67 10.11
C LEU A 6 9.15 1.64 8.96
N GLY A 7 7.91 2.00 9.24
CA GLY A 7 6.83 2.04 8.27
C GLY A 7 5.85 3.17 8.55
N TRP A 8 4.91 3.38 7.65
CA TRP A 8 3.89 4.41 7.78
C TRP A 8 2.46 3.87 7.58
N GLU A 9 2.32 2.60 7.25
CA GLU A 9 1.05 1.85 7.21
C GLU A 9 1.20 0.49 7.91
N PHE A 10 0.22 0.18 8.73
CA PHE A 10 0.06 -1.13 9.38
C PHE A 10 -1.40 -1.30 9.84
N PRO A 11 -1.99 -2.52 9.86
CA PRO A 11 -3.35 -2.71 10.36
C PRO A 11 -3.54 -2.15 11.78
N PRO A 12 -4.70 -1.55 12.08
CA PRO A 12 -5.88 -1.41 11.21
C PRO A 12 -5.82 -0.19 10.28
N PHE A 13 -4.72 0.56 10.26
CA PHE A 13 -4.52 1.79 9.49
C PHE A 13 -3.87 1.48 8.14
N ILE A 14 -4.60 0.72 7.30
CA ILE A 14 -4.15 0.39 5.93
C ILE A 14 -4.96 1.21 4.93
N SER A 15 -4.25 1.89 4.02
CA SER A 15 -4.84 2.59 2.88
C SER A 15 -4.41 1.99 1.53
N GLY A 16 -3.48 1.02 1.53
CA GLY A 16 -2.95 0.46 0.30
C GLY A 16 -2.19 -0.85 0.45
N GLY A 17 -1.56 -1.27 -0.65
CA GLY A 17 -0.81 -2.52 -0.72
C GLY A 17 0.42 -2.57 0.19
N LEU A 18 1.00 -1.43 0.55
CA LEU A 18 2.15 -1.39 1.45
C LEU A 18 1.79 -1.88 2.86
N GLY A 19 0.66 -1.41 3.42
CA GLY A 19 0.21 -1.87 4.73
C GLY A 19 -0.05 -3.37 4.77
N THR A 20 -0.62 -3.93 3.69
CA THR A 20 -0.80 -5.38 3.54
C THR A 20 0.54 -6.10 3.47
N ALA A 21 1.52 -5.57 2.72
CA ALA A 21 2.85 -6.15 2.61
C ALA A 21 3.62 -6.08 3.94
N CYS A 22 3.60 -4.93 4.62
CA CYS A 22 4.22 -4.75 5.94
C CYS A 22 3.64 -5.73 6.97
N TYR A 23 2.31 -5.89 7.00
CA TYR A 23 1.66 -6.82 7.92
C TYR A 23 2.04 -8.28 7.63
N GLY A 24 1.93 -8.71 6.37
CA GLY A 24 2.24 -10.08 5.99
C GLY A 24 3.70 -10.46 6.28
N LEU A 25 4.63 -9.56 5.94
CA LEU A 25 6.05 -9.76 6.23
C LEU A 25 6.33 -9.78 7.73
N THR A 26 5.78 -8.82 8.49
CA THR A 26 6.00 -8.72 9.95
C THR A 26 5.44 -9.93 10.68
N LYS A 27 4.25 -10.41 10.27
CA LYS A 27 3.67 -11.64 10.80
C LYS A 27 4.57 -12.84 10.55
N ALA A 28 5.05 -13.02 9.33
CA ALA A 28 5.93 -14.12 8.99
C ALA A 28 7.31 -14.04 9.70
N LEU A 29 7.84 -12.84 9.93
CA LEU A 29 9.03 -12.66 10.77
C LEU A 29 8.78 -13.07 12.21
N SER A 30 7.61 -12.73 12.77
CA SER A 30 7.18 -13.19 14.11
C SER A 30 7.07 -14.71 14.17
N ASP A 31 6.46 -15.33 13.15
CA ASP A 31 6.34 -16.80 13.06
C ASP A 31 7.72 -17.50 12.96
N LEU A 32 8.76 -16.80 12.49
CA LEU A 32 10.16 -17.24 12.50
C LEU A 32 10.91 -16.97 13.82
N GLY A 33 10.24 -16.42 14.85
CA GLY A 33 10.86 -16.05 16.11
C GLY A 33 11.78 -14.83 16.03
N THR A 34 11.58 -13.96 15.06
CA THR A 34 12.34 -12.70 14.91
C THR A 34 11.62 -11.58 15.65
N ASP A 35 12.31 -10.97 16.62
CA ASP A 35 11.75 -9.85 17.37
C ASP A 35 11.72 -8.58 16.51
N VAL A 36 10.56 -7.96 16.39
CA VAL A 36 10.33 -6.75 15.61
C VAL A 36 9.81 -5.63 16.52
N LEU A 37 10.49 -4.51 16.55
CA LEU A 37 9.96 -3.25 17.04
C LEU A 37 9.55 -2.40 15.83
N PHE A 38 8.24 -2.30 15.58
CA PHE A 38 7.70 -1.56 14.47
C PHE A 38 7.30 -0.16 14.88
N VAL A 39 7.91 0.86 14.27
CA VAL A 39 7.63 2.27 14.56
C VAL A 39 6.73 2.86 13.48
N LEU A 40 5.60 3.42 13.91
CA LEU A 40 4.59 4.01 13.06
C LEU A 40 4.40 5.50 13.38
N PRO A 41 4.03 6.35 12.40
CA PRO A 41 3.46 7.65 12.70
C PRO A 41 2.12 7.50 13.42
N ARG A 42 1.67 8.55 14.09
CA ARG A 42 0.38 8.56 14.79
C ARG A 42 -0.75 8.40 13.75
N GLY A 43 -1.29 7.21 13.62
CA GLY A 43 -2.59 6.99 12.98
C GLY A 43 -3.68 7.53 13.87
N GLY A 44 -4.72 8.18 13.29
CA GLY A 44 -5.81 8.82 14.02
C GLY A 44 -6.30 7.97 15.20
N ALA A 45 -6.33 8.59 16.38
CA ALA A 45 -6.67 7.93 17.64
C ALA A 45 -8.16 7.59 17.69
N ASP A 46 -8.58 6.52 17.03
CA ASP A 46 -9.89 5.93 17.26
C ASP A 46 -9.73 4.71 18.16
N ARG A 47 -10.30 4.82 19.36
CA ARG A 47 -10.16 3.92 20.51
C ARG A 47 -10.88 2.57 20.36
N GLN A 48 -11.15 2.09 19.17
CA GLN A 48 -11.85 0.82 18.90
C GLN A 48 -10.95 -0.26 18.32
N LEU A 49 -9.87 -0.59 19.01
CA LEU A 49 -8.98 -1.70 18.61
C LEU A 49 -9.31 -2.93 19.47
N HIS A 50 -10.25 -3.75 19.05
CA HIS A 50 -10.65 -4.99 19.72
C HIS A 50 -9.58 -6.11 19.75
N ARG A 51 -8.38 -5.87 19.18
CA ARG A 51 -7.29 -6.87 19.11
C ARG A 51 -5.90 -6.28 19.40
N VAL A 52 -5.82 -5.15 20.09
CA VAL A 52 -4.55 -4.51 20.42
C VAL A 52 -4.47 -4.30 21.93
N HIS A 53 -3.47 -4.90 22.54
CA HIS A 53 -3.18 -4.71 23.96
C HIS A 53 -2.19 -3.58 24.15
N VAL A 54 -2.52 -2.62 25.01
CA VAL A 54 -1.66 -1.49 25.38
C VAL A 54 -0.77 -1.93 26.54
N LEU A 55 0.54 -1.97 26.32
CA LEU A 55 1.51 -2.21 27.39
C LEU A 55 2.05 -0.87 27.86
N SER A 56 1.74 -0.49 29.12
CA SER A 56 2.37 0.68 29.75
C SER A 56 3.82 0.38 30.11
N ALA A 57 4.71 1.35 29.98
CA ALA A 57 6.16 1.22 30.20
C ALA A 57 6.58 0.70 31.60
N GLY A 58 5.64 0.53 32.54
CA GLY A 58 5.88 -0.01 33.90
C GLY A 58 5.82 -1.54 34.04
N GLN A 59 5.42 -2.28 33.00
CA GLN A 59 5.28 -3.76 33.08
C GLN A 59 6.43 -4.54 32.45
N THR A 60 7.34 -3.91 31.75
CA THR A 60 8.59 -4.53 31.30
C THR A 60 9.67 -4.19 32.33
N GLY A 61 10.11 -5.19 33.10
CA GLY A 61 11.11 -5.05 34.17
C GLY A 61 12.49 -4.60 33.68
N GLY A 62 12.61 -3.31 33.38
CA GLY A 62 13.85 -2.62 33.01
C GLY A 62 13.97 -1.34 33.85
N ARG A 63 15.04 -1.25 34.64
CA ARG A 63 15.38 -0.09 35.49
C ARG A 63 15.68 1.13 34.61
N ASP A 64 15.17 2.27 35.08
CA ASP A 64 15.42 3.67 34.79
C ASP A 64 14.26 4.41 34.08
N ALA A 65 13.34 4.91 34.95
CA ALA A 65 12.39 5.96 34.61
C ALA A 65 13.07 7.32 34.70
N GLY A 66 13.80 7.74 33.65
CA GLY A 66 14.10 9.15 33.43
C GLY A 66 12.85 9.88 32.94
N GLN A 67 12.62 11.13 33.37
CA GLN A 67 11.47 11.97 33.06
C GLN A 67 11.23 12.15 31.54
N GLY A 68 10.54 11.18 30.87
CA GLY A 68 10.04 11.23 29.51
C GLY A 68 8.57 10.83 29.51
N GLU A 69 7.78 11.39 28.61
CA GLU A 69 6.37 11.00 28.46
C GLU A 69 6.23 9.47 28.35
N PRO A 70 5.19 8.87 28.96
CA PRO A 70 4.99 7.43 28.96
C PRO A 70 4.84 6.93 27.53
N ARG A 71 5.81 6.15 27.03
CA ARG A 71 5.75 5.52 25.73
C ARG A 71 4.81 4.34 25.78
N THR A 72 3.80 4.36 24.94
CA THR A 72 2.82 3.31 24.85
C THR A 72 3.27 2.32 23.77
N TYR A 73 3.56 1.08 24.18
CA TYR A 73 3.78 -0.04 23.26
C TYR A 73 2.47 -0.80 23.08
N TRP A 74 2.25 -1.30 21.89
CA TRP A 74 1.10 -2.13 21.57
C TRP A 74 1.55 -3.50 21.11
N THR A 75 0.79 -4.54 21.45
CA THR A 75 0.91 -5.87 20.87
C THR A 75 -0.37 -6.17 20.09
N VAL A 76 -0.25 -6.99 19.06
CA VAL A 76 -1.37 -7.42 18.22
C VAL A 76 -1.53 -8.92 18.40
N ASP A 77 -2.76 -9.40 18.61
CA ASP A 77 -3.04 -10.81 18.73
C ASP A 77 -2.50 -11.59 17.53
N GLY A 78 -1.81 -12.71 17.81
CA GLY A 78 -1.15 -13.52 16.79
C GLY A 78 0.18 -12.97 16.26
N LEU A 79 0.77 -11.95 16.91
CA LEU A 79 2.09 -11.41 16.61
C LEU A 79 2.97 -11.42 17.87
N GLU A 80 3.38 -12.62 18.33
CA GLU A 80 4.05 -12.81 19.63
C GLU A 80 5.40 -12.09 19.75
N HIS A 81 6.14 -11.96 18.63
CA HIS A 81 7.45 -11.32 18.57
C HIS A 81 7.39 -9.88 18.04
N VAL A 82 6.21 -9.23 18.00
CA VAL A 82 6.07 -7.88 17.46
C VAL A 82 5.58 -6.92 18.52
N ARG A 83 6.30 -5.81 18.66
CA ARG A 83 5.88 -4.65 19.44
C ARG A 83 5.72 -3.46 18.51
N LEU A 84 4.60 -2.78 18.62
CA LEU A 84 4.32 -1.56 17.87
C LEU A 84 4.53 -0.35 18.77
N ILE A 85 5.06 0.72 18.22
CA ILE A 85 5.13 2.04 18.88
C ILE A 85 4.71 3.10 17.86
N SER A 86 3.87 4.06 18.28
CA SER A 86 3.58 5.23 17.45
C SER A 86 4.33 6.44 17.93
N VAL A 87 4.73 7.29 16.98
CA VAL A 87 5.36 8.59 17.23
C VAL A 87 4.44 9.71 16.77
N ASP A 88 4.52 10.87 17.41
CA ASP A 88 3.64 12.02 17.13
C ASP A 88 4.04 12.73 15.82
N SER A 89 3.78 12.07 14.69
CA SER A 89 3.96 12.58 13.34
C SER A 89 2.70 12.33 12.52
N LEU A 90 2.32 13.28 11.66
CA LEU A 90 1.18 13.21 10.75
C LEU A 90 1.55 12.61 9.39
N LEU A 91 2.63 11.86 9.33
CA LEU A 91 3.12 11.26 8.10
C LEU A 91 2.04 10.39 7.44
N SER A 92 1.48 10.87 6.34
CA SER A 92 0.48 10.17 5.54
C SER A 92 0.62 10.52 4.07
N PRO A 93 0.84 9.55 3.18
CA PRO A 93 1.26 9.80 1.80
C PRO A 93 0.17 10.24 0.84
N TYR A 94 -1.09 10.11 1.22
CA TYR A 94 -2.23 10.33 0.30
C TYR A 94 -3.20 11.38 0.84
N GLN A 95 -2.72 12.27 1.71
CA GLN A 95 -3.52 13.40 2.17
C GLN A 95 -3.52 14.52 1.12
N THR A 96 -4.70 15.09 0.88
CA THR A 96 -4.80 16.36 0.16
C THR A 96 -4.41 17.51 1.10
N GLU A 97 -3.99 18.64 0.54
CA GLU A 97 -3.67 19.87 1.32
C GLU A 97 -4.80 20.24 2.29
N ARG A 98 -6.04 20.09 1.85
CA ARG A 98 -7.24 20.34 2.65
C ARG A 98 -7.34 19.38 3.83
N THR A 99 -7.21 18.08 3.61
CA THR A 99 -7.29 17.06 4.68
C THR A 99 -6.14 17.18 5.68
N TYR A 100 -4.94 17.56 5.23
CA TYR A 100 -3.80 17.84 6.09
C TYR A 100 -4.05 19.07 6.98
N THR A 101 -4.54 20.17 6.40
CA THR A 101 -4.87 21.40 7.13
C THR A 101 -5.98 21.15 8.16
N GLU A 102 -7.07 20.48 7.78
CA GLU A 102 -8.18 20.11 8.65
C GLU A 102 -7.70 19.23 9.83
N GLN A 103 -6.79 18.29 9.59
CA GLN A 103 -6.24 17.44 10.64
C GLN A 103 -5.33 18.23 11.59
N ARG A 104 -4.46 19.10 11.09
CA ARG A 104 -3.64 19.99 11.92
C ARG A 104 -4.50 20.92 12.79
N GLU A 105 -5.55 21.49 12.23
CA GLU A 105 -6.46 22.34 12.99
C GLU A 105 -7.22 21.57 14.09
N ARG A 106 -7.66 20.33 13.83
CA ARG A 106 -8.28 19.47 14.84
C ARG A 106 -7.33 19.16 15.98
N GLU A 107 -6.07 18.87 15.69
CA GLU A 107 -5.05 18.60 16.71
C GLU A 107 -4.71 19.85 17.53
N ALA A 108 -4.60 21.01 16.88
CA ALA A 108 -4.38 22.28 17.57
C ALA A 108 -5.53 22.60 18.56
N ARG A 109 -6.79 22.37 18.15
CA ARG A 109 -7.97 22.53 19.01
C ARG A 109 -8.01 21.50 20.14
N GLY A 110 -7.65 20.24 19.85
CA GLY A 110 -7.57 19.17 20.88
C GLY A 110 -6.53 19.43 21.95
N ARG A 111 -5.42 20.10 21.62
CA ARG A 111 -4.40 20.54 22.60
C ARG A 111 -4.85 21.71 23.48
N GLN A 112 -5.71 22.61 22.98
CA GLN A 112 -6.27 23.73 23.76
C GLN A 112 -7.34 23.29 24.76
N VAL A 113 -7.99 22.12 24.55
CA VAL A 113 -9.03 21.59 25.46
C VAL A 113 -8.44 20.70 26.56
N ALA A 114 -7.16 20.37 26.52
CA ALA A 114 -6.49 19.51 27.50
C ALA A 114 -5.85 20.27 28.70
N GLU A 115 -6.09 21.57 28.88
CA GLU A 115 -5.77 22.25 30.13
C GLU A 115 -6.90 22.02 31.15
N PRO A 116 -6.61 21.54 32.35
CA PRO A 116 -7.63 21.22 33.35
C PRO A 116 -8.17 22.46 34.02
N GLY A 117 -9.39 22.88 33.68
CA GLY A 117 -10.07 23.98 34.34
C GLY A 117 -11.40 24.38 33.70
N ASP A 118 -12.46 23.65 33.93
CA ASP A 118 -13.81 24.07 34.34
C ASP A 118 -14.85 22.97 34.07
N PRO A 119 -15.64 22.52 35.05
CA PRO A 119 -16.62 21.45 34.87
C PRO A 119 -17.99 21.88 34.32
N GLU A 120 -18.19 23.10 33.85
CA GLU A 120 -19.51 23.64 33.49
C GLU A 120 -19.79 23.80 31.98
N ALA A 121 -18.91 23.31 31.06
CA ALA A 121 -19.07 23.46 29.60
C ALA A 121 -19.52 22.19 28.84
N ALA A 122 -20.16 21.23 29.53
CA ALA A 122 -20.52 19.94 28.90
C ALA A 122 -21.96 19.87 28.32
N GLU A 123 -22.66 20.98 28.18
CA GLU A 123 -24.07 20.95 27.73
C GLU A 123 -24.39 22.02 26.68
N ALA A 124 -23.80 21.98 25.50
CA ALA A 124 -24.32 22.61 24.28
C ALA A 124 -23.49 22.28 23.03
N ALA A 125 -23.78 21.21 22.34
CA ALA A 125 -23.42 21.04 20.93
C ALA A 125 -24.46 20.23 20.15
N ALA A 126 -25.49 20.90 19.69
CA ALA A 126 -26.34 20.43 18.61
C ALA A 126 -25.63 20.62 17.25
N PRO A 127 -25.85 19.73 16.24
CA PRO A 127 -25.14 19.80 14.97
C PRO A 127 -25.64 20.98 14.11
N VAL A 128 -24.69 21.82 13.67
CA VAL A 128 -24.93 22.91 12.72
C VAL A 128 -24.83 22.34 11.29
N PRO A 129 -25.76 22.68 10.37
CA PRO A 129 -25.71 22.19 8.99
C PRO A 129 -24.57 22.86 8.20
N ALA A 130 -23.96 22.09 7.30
CA ALA A 130 -22.83 22.50 6.47
C ALA A 130 -23.18 23.67 5.53
N PRO A 131 -22.32 24.67 5.38
CA PRO A 131 -22.52 25.74 4.38
C PRO A 131 -22.15 25.26 2.98
N ALA A 132 -22.93 25.75 1.99
CA ALA A 132 -22.79 25.48 0.57
C ALA A 132 -21.43 25.97 0.03
N ALA A 133 -20.87 25.19 -0.90
CA ALA A 133 -19.61 25.47 -1.55
C ALA A 133 -19.66 26.74 -2.43
N PRO A 134 -18.65 27.63 -2.41
CA PRO A 134 -18.53 28.71 -3.38
C PRO A 134 -17.99 28.20 -4.73
N ALA A 135 -18.47 28.84 -5.80
CA ALA A 135 -18.11 28.55 -7.19
C ALA A 135 -16.62 28.79 -7.48
N PRO A 136 -16.01 28.07 -8.43
CA PRO A 136 -14.60 28.21 -8.74
C PRO A 136 -14.31 29.46 -9.57
N THR A 137 -13.42 30.30 -9.08
CA THR A 137 -12.78 31.35 -9.86
C THR A 137 -11.61 30.78 -10.65
N SER A 138 -11.62 30.99 -11.96
CA SER A 138 -10.57 30.60 -12.90
C SER A 138 -9.28 31.41 -12.66
N GLN A 139 -8.19 30.72 -12.29
CA GLN A 139 -6.83 31.23 -12.47
C GLN A 139 -5.90 30.14 -12.99
N GLY A 140 -5.20 30.48 -14.03
CA GLY A 140 -4.04 29.95 -14.74
C GLY A 140 -3.53 28.54 -14.46
N ILE A 141 -3.65 27.70 -15.47
CA ILE A 141 -3.09 26.33 -15.51
C ILE A 141 -1.60 26.42 -15.86
N THR A 142 -0.71 26.25 -14.87
CA THR A 142 0.65 25.76 -15.08
C THR A 142 1.05 24.95 -13.83
N GLY A 143 1.03 23.63 -13.94
CA GLY A 143 1.43 22.68 -12.88
C GLY A 143 0.31 21.69 -12.59
N GLY A 144 0.51 20.42 -12.94
CA GLY A 144 -0.41 19.35 -12.54
C GLY A 144 -0.52 19.27 -11.01
N PRO A 145 -1.61 18.69 -10.46
CA PRO A 145 -1.79 18.57 -9.02
C PRO A 145 -0.61 17.83 -8.42
N SER A 146 0.08 18.48 -7.47
CA SER A 146 1.16 17.83 -6.72
C SER A 146 0.60 16.60 -5.98
N LEU A 147 1.14 15.43 -6.26
CA LEU A 147 0.84 14.18 -5.53
C LEU A 147 1.20 14.29 -4.03
N TYR A 148 1.93 15.33 -3.66
CA TYR A 148 2.49 15.59 -2.34
C TYR A 148 1.98 16.94 -1.84
N ALA A 149 0.86 16.93 -1.14
CA ALA A 149 0.25 18.14 -0.60
C ALA A 149 0.72 18.41 0.84
N GLY A 150 0.79 19.69 1.20
CA GLY A 150 1.16 20.11 2.56
C GLY A 150 2.67 20.04 2.84
N ASP A 151 3.05 20.05 4.13
CA ASP A 151 4.45 19.95 4.59
C ASP A 151 4.87 18.47 4.78
N LEU A 152 4.69 17.64 3.75
CA LEU A 152 5.01 16.21 3.84
C LEU A 152 6.49 15.96 4.13
N LEU A 153 7.39 16.74 3.55
CA LEU A 153 8.83 16.63 3.83
C LEU A 153 9.17 17.06 5.26
N GLY A 154 8.51 18.08 5.78
CA GLY A 154 8.63 18.46 7.19
C GLY A 154 8.20 17.33 8.13
N GLU A 155 7.09 16.64 7.82
CA GLU A 155 6.63 15.48 8.58
C GLU A 155 7.58 14.26 8.44
N VAL A 156 8.19 14.03 7.28
CA VAL A 156 9.26 13.02 7.09
C VAL A 156 10.44 13.30 8.03
N HIS A 157 10.89 14.54 8.11
CA HIS A 157 11.98 14.93 9.02
C HIS A 157 11.56 14.90 10.49
N ARG A 158 10.31 15.24 10.79
CA ARG A 158 9.76 15.12 12.15
C ARG A 158 9.72 13.65 12.59
N TYR A 159 9.21 12.76 11.74
CA TYR A 159 9.22 11.32 11.96
C TYR A 159 10.65 10.82 12.21
N ALA A 160 11.62 11.23 11.40
CA ALA A 160 13.01 10.82 11.56
C ALA A 160 13.59 11.20 12.94
N ARG A 161 13.31 12.41 13.45
CA ARG A 161 13.76 12.83 14.78
C ARG A 161 13.13 12.01 15.90
N LEU A 162 11.84 11.74 15.81
CA LEU A 162 11.11 10.96 16.82
C LEU A 162 11.54 9.49 16.83
N VAL A 163 11.79 8.90 15.66
CA VAL A 163 12.33 7.54 15.54
C VAL A 163 13.73 7.44 16.11
N ALA A 164 14.59 8.43 15.88
CA ALA A 164 15.92 8.47 16.47
C ALA A 164 15.88 8.47 18.01
N GLU A 165 14.90 9.15 18.59
CA GLU A 165 14.67 9.14 20.05
C GLU A 165 14.15 7.78 20.55
N VAL A 166 13.28 7.10 19.78
CA VAL A 166 12.86 5.72 20.10
C VAL A 166 14.06 4.78 20.07
N ALA A 167 14.92 4.90 19.05
CA ALA A 167 16.08 4.05 18.87
C ALA A 167 17.10 4.11 20.00
N ARG A 168 17.27 5.28 20.65
CA ARG A 168 18.19 5.44 21.79
C ARG A 168 17.81 4.62 23.02
N HIS A 169 16.55 4.23 23.14
CA HIS A 169 16.01 3.53 24.31
C HIS A 169 15.63 2.08 24.02
N ASN A 170 15.96 1.57 22.83
CA ASN A 170 15.65 0.20 22.43
C ASN A 170 16.87 -0.45 21.79
N ASP A 171 17.07 -1.72 22.11
CA ASP A 171 18.10 -2.53 21.49
C ASP A 171 17.59 -3.19 20.22
N PHE A 172 18.39 -3.12 19.16
CA PHE A 172 18.14 -3.78 17.87
C PHE A 172 19.46 -4.11 17.18
N ASP A 173 19.38 -5.04 16.24
CA ASP A 173 20.55 -5.53 15.51
C ASP A 173 20.62 -4.94 14.09
N VAL A 174 19.44 -4.71 13.46
CA VAL A 174 19.29 -4.20 12.09
C VAL A 174 18.13 -3.20 12.05
N ILE A 175 18.24 -2.22 11.16
CA ILE A 175 17.19 -1.24 10.85
C ILE A 175 16.60 -1.63 9.51
N HIS A 176 15.27 -1.76 9.42
CA HIS A 176 14.55 -2.03 8.18
C HIS A 176 13.54 -0.92 7.88
N ALA A 177 13.78 -0.14 6.83
CA ALA A 177 12.98 1.01 6.47
C ALA A 177 12.18 0.75 5.18
N HIS A 178 10.84 0.95 5.23
CA HIS A 178 9.92 0.73 4.13
C HIS A 178 9.59 2.03 3.40
N ASP A 179 9.97 2.13 2.14
CA ASP A 179 9.79 3.26 1.23
C ASP A 179 10.39 4.59 1.72
N TRP A 180 10.44 5.55 0.81
CA TRP A 180 11.18 6.80 0.91
C TRP A 180 10.86 7.65 2.15
N MET A 181 9.61 7.64 2.61
CA MET A 181 9.21 8.44 3.78
C MET A 181 9.89 7.99 5.08
N THR A 182 10.38 6.75 5.14
CA THR A 182 11.08 6.21 6.31
C THR A 182 12.60 6.22 6.16
N TYR A 183 13.13 6.44 4.96
CA TYR A 183 14.58 6.41 4.71
C TYR A 183 15.36 7.45 5.51
N PRO A 184 14.92 8.72 5.65
CA PRO A 184 15.63 9.69 6.49
C PRO A 184 15.71 9.25 7.97
N ALA A 185 14.66 8.58 8.48
CA ALA A 185 14.70 8.00 9.82
C ALA A 185 15.71 6.85 9.91
N GLY A 186 15.70 5.94 8.94
CA GLY A 186 16.63 4.83 8.86
C GLY A 186 18.09 5.30 8.81
N LEU A 187 18.41 6.29 7.97
CA LEU A 187 19.73 6.90 7.87
C LEU A 187 20.17 7.55 9.19
N SER A 188 19.28 8.31 9.82
CA SER A 188 19.57 8.99 11.10
C SER A 188 19.85 7.98 12.21
N VAL A 189 19.05 6.92 12.30
CA VAL A 189 19.23 5.87 13.31
C VAL A 189 20.52 5.08 13.04
N SER A 190 20.83 4.74 11.78
CA SER A 190 22.06 4.05 11.42
C SER A 190 23.29 4.86 11.78
N ALA A 191 23.29 6.17 11.51
CA ALA A 191 24.37 7.07 11.88
C ALA A 191 24.57 7.18 13.40
N LEU A 192 23.47 7.15 14.19
CA LEU A 192 23.51 7.28 15.67
C LEU A 192 23.92 5.97 16.36
N SER A 193 23.48 4.82 15.84
CA SER A 193 23.66 3.52 16.51
C SER A 193 24.80 2.69 15.95
N GLY A 194 25.32 3.03 14.76
CA GLY A 194 26.28 2.20 14.02
C GLY A 194 25.67 0.90 13.45
N LYS A 195 24.34 0.70 13.59
CA LYS A 195 23.67 -0.53 13.11
C LYS A 195 23.38 -0.45 11.61
N PRO A 196 23.44 -1.58 10.89
CA PRO A 196 23.20 -1.62 9.46
C PRO A 196 21.75 -1.25 9.11
N LEU A 197 21.61 -0.43 8.06
CA LEU A 197 20.33 -0.07 7.48
C LEU A 197 20.04 -0.94 6.25
N VAL A 198 18.89 -1.55 6.21
CA VAL A 198 18.28 -2.19 5.05
C VAL A 198 17.07 -1.36 4.64
N VAL A 199 17.00 -0.93 3.38
CA VAL A 199 15.83 -0.24 2.84
C VAL A 199 15.05 -1.19 1.94
N HIS A 200 13.72 -1.12 2.01
CA HIS A 200 12.80 -1.93 1.22
C HIS A 200 12.04 -1.02 0.27
N VAL A 201 12.21 -1.22 -1.03
CA VAL A 201 11.60 -0.43 -2.10
C VAL A 201 10.34 -1.12 -2.56
N HIS A 202 9.18 -0.60 -2.13
CA HIS A 202 7.87 -1.06 -2.58
C HIS A 202 7.38 -0.31 -3.81
N SER A 203 7.81 0.95 -3.98
CA SER A 203 7.53 1.78 -5.16
C SER A 203 8.55 2.90 -5.24
N THR A 204 8.88 3.31 -6.46
CA THR A 204 9.75 4.47 -6.72
C THR A 204 8.96 5.67 -7.23
N GLU A 205 9.57 6.85 -7.21
CA GLU A 205 8.97 8.04 -7.81
C GLU A 205 8.70 7.84 -9.30
N PHE A 206 9.54 7.09 -10.01
CA PHE A 206 9.30 6.75 -11.42
C PHE A 206 8.05 5.90 -11.64
N ASP A 207 7.68 5.03 -10.69
CA ASP A 207 6.44 4.25 -10.76
C ASP A 207 5.21 5.16 -10.61
N ARG A 208 5.31 6.18 -9.72
CA ARG A 208 4.20 7.08 -9.38
C ARG A 208 3.98 8.18 -10.41
N SER A 209 5.07 8.75 -10.94
CA SER A 209 5.06 9.99 -11.74
C SER A 209 5.56 9.79 -13.18
N GLY A 210 6.00 8.59 -13.55
CA GLY A 210 6.60 8.32 -14.86
C GLY A 210 7.85 9.17 -15.09
N THR A 211 7.82 10.02 -16.12
CA THR A 211 8.90 10.95 -16.43
C THR A 211 8.82 12.29 -15.70
N GLY A 212 7.68 12.58 -15.07
CA GLY A 212 7.44 13.83 -14.31
C GLY A 212 7.91 13.74 -12.86
N VAL A 213 9.14 13.31 -12.64
CA VAL A 213 9.73 13.00 -11.34
C VAL A 213 9.77 14.22 -10.42
N ASN A 214 9.27 14.09 -9.20
CA ASN A 214 9.49 15.06 -8.14
C ASN A 214 10.94 14.94 -7.64
N GLN A 215 11.74 15.98 -7.89
CA GLN A 215 13.16 15.96 -7.59
C GLN A 215 13.45 15.76 -6.09
N GLN A 216 12.67 16.34 -5.20
CA GLN A 216 12.88 16.22 -3.75
C GLN A 216 12.64 14.78 -3.28
N VAL A 217 11.59 14.12 -3.79
CA VAL A 217 11.31 12.71 -3.48
C VAL A 217 12.41 11.82 -4.05
N TYR A 218 12.80 12.04 -5.31
CA TYR A 218 13.91 11.33 -5.94
C TYR A 218 15.20 11.44 -5.12
N ASP A 219 15.54 12.64 -4.64
CA ASP A 219 16.76 12.87 -3.85
C ASP A 219 16.71 12.10 -2.52
N VAL A 220 15.55 12.06 -1.84
CA VAL A 220 15.36 11.28 -0.61
C VAL A 220 15.46 9.77 -0.89
N GLU A 221 14.80 9.28 -1.94
CA GLU A 221 14.89 7.86 -2.36
C GLU A 221 16.34 7.49 -2.66
N ARG A 222 17.02 8.31 -3.46
CA ARG A 222 18.41 8.08 -3.84
C ARG A 222 19.34 8.09 -2.62
N ALA A 223 19.21 9.07 -1.74
CA ALA A 223 20.01 9.14 -0.52
C ALA A 223 19.80 7.91 0.38
N GLY A 224 18.55 7.47 0.57
CA GLY A 224 18.21 6.29 1.35
C GLY A 224 18.83 5.01 0.79
N MET A 225 18.64 4.77 -0.52
CA MET A 225 19.16 3.57 -1.18
C MET A 225 20.69 3.53 -1.21
N HIS A 226 21.36 4.66 -1.43
CA HIS A 226 22.83 4.74 -1.40
C HIS A 226 23.40 4.62 0.03
N GLY A 227 22.75 5.21 1.03
CA GLY A 227 23.17 5.15 2.42
C GLY A 227 22.87 3.83 3.12
N ALA A 228 21.92 3.03 2.63
CA ALA A 228 21.63 1.72 3.19
C ALA A 228 22.77 0.71 2.92
N ARG A 229 22.90 -0.31 3.76
CA ARG A 229 23.84 -1.42 3.57
C ARG A 229 23.38 -2.36 2.47
N GLN A 230 22.08 -2.70 2.47
CA GLN A 230 21.40 -3.52 1.47
C GLN A 230 20.07 -2.86 1.05
N VAL A 231 19.67 -3.11 -0.19
CA VAL A 231 18.42 -2.62 -0.77
C VAL A 231 17.57 -3.82 -1.18
N ILE A 232 16.42 -4.00 -0.55
CA ILE A 232 15.43 -5.00 -0.94
C ILE A 232 14.51 -4.36 -1.99
N CYS A 233 14.34 -5.03 -3.12
CA CYS A 233 13.42 -4.64 -4.18
C CYS A 233 12.32 -5.69 -4.29
N VAL A 234 11.06 -5.27 -4.39
CA VAL A 234 9.90 -6.20 -4.45
C VAL A 234 9.81 -6.99 -5.75
N SER A 235 10.64 -6.68 -6.77
CA SER A 235 10.71 -7.38 -8.05
C SER A 235 12.01 -7.09 -8.79
N ARG A 236 12.29 -7.83 -9.85
CA ARG A 236 13.38 -7.53 -10.79
C ARG A 236 13.12 -6.24 -11.56
N LEU A 237 11.84 -5.95 -11.87
CA LEU A 237 11.42 -4.68 -12.47
C LEU A 237 11.86 -3.51 -11.57
N THR A 238 11.52 -3.56 -10.28
CA THR A 238 11.93 -2.55 -9.30
C THR A 238 13.44 -2.47 -9.17
N ARG A 239 14.14 -3.62 -9.11
CA ARG A 239 15.61 -3.63 -9.11
C ARG A 239 16.19 -2.95 -10.34
N GLY A 240 15.61 -3.20 -11.52
CA GLY A 240 16.02 -2.56 -12.76
C GLY A 240 15.89 -1.03 -12.71
N ILE A 241 14.81 -0.50 -12.14
CA ILE A 241 14.63 0.93 -11.93
C ILE A 241 15.66 1.47 -10.92
N VAL A 242 15.84 0.80 -9.78
CA VAL A 242 16.79 1.19 -8.72
C VAL A 242 18.21 1.25 -9.25
N THR A 243 18.65 0.28 -10.03
CA THR A 243 20.01 0.27 -10.59
C THR A 243 20.19 1.27 -11.73
N SER A 244 19.22 1.36 -12.66
CA SER A 244 19.35 2.18 -13.86
C SER A 244 19.05 3.67 -13.63
N ARG A 245 18.07 4.00 -12.77
CA ARG A 245 17.59 5.38 -12.57
C ARG A 245 18.21 6.04 -11.34
N TYR A 246 18.50 5.28 -10.29
CA TYR A 246 19.13 5.81 -9.08
C TYR A 246 20.62 5.53 -8.99
N GLY A 247 21.17 4.68 -9.88
CA GLY A 247 22.60 4.36 -9.92
C GLY A 247 23.07 3.52 -8.73
N VAL A 248 22.16 2.78 -8.08
CA VAL A 248 22.52 1.90 -6.96
C VAL A 248 23.26 0.66 -7.49
N PRO A 249 24.41 0.27 -6.92
CA PRO A 249 25.15 -0.91 -7.35
C PRO A 249 24.30 -2.18 -7.28
N GLU A 250 24.31 -3.00 -8.34
CA GLU A 250 23.50 -4.21 -8.44
C GLU A 250 23.77 -5.21 -7.30
N GLY A 251 25.04 -5.35 -6.91
CA GLY A 251 25.46 -6.22 -5.80
C GLY A 251 24.88 -5.86 -4.44
N LYS A 252 24.37 -4.63 -4.29
CA LYS A 252 23.68 -4.13 -3.09
C LYS A 252 22.17 -4.42 -3.10
N CYS A 253 21.61 -4.81 -4.26
CA CYS A 253 20.18 -5.01 -4.45
C CYS A 253 19.81 -6.49 -4.35
N ARG A 254 18.85 -6.82 -3.50
CA ARG A 254 18.26 -8.15 -3.35
C ARG A 254 16.79 -8.10 -3.76
N VAL A 255 16.33 -9.10 -4.51
CA VAL A 255 14.91 -9.22 -4.89
C VAL A 255 14.22 -10.12 -3.88
N VAL A 256 13.21 -9.58 -3.21
CA VAL A 256 12.31 -10.33 -2.34
C VAL A 256 10.87 -10.03 -2.79
N TYR A 257 10.26 -10.99 -3.45
CA TYR A 257 8.89 -10.82 -3.93
C TYR A 257 7.91 -10.74 -2.77
N ASN A 258 6.90 -9.89 -2.93
CA ASN A 258 5.76 -9.89 -2.03
C ASN A 258 4.96 -11.20 -2.16
N ALA A 259 4.16 -11.49 -1.15
CA ALA A 259 3.37 -12.70 -1.07
C ALA A 259 1.92 -12.37 -0.67
N ILE A 260 1.12 -13.39 -0.45
CA ILE A 260 -0.23 -13.24 0.11
C ILE A 260 -0.37 -14.10 1.36
N THR A 261 -1.33 -13.74 2.19
CA THR A 261 -1.73 -14.59 3.31
C THR A 261 -2.59 -15.72 2.75
N ILE A 262 -2.05 -16.94 2.80
CA ILE A 262 -2.81 -18.13 2.48
C ILE A 262 -3.55 -18.50 3.77
N ASN A 263 -4.78 -18.05 3.92
CA ASN A 263 -5.63 -18.53 5.00
C ASN A 263 -5.88 -20.02 4.73
N GLY A 264 -5.46 -20.89 5.66
CA GLY A 264 -5.65 -22.34 5.55
C GLY A 264 -7.11 -22.77 5.60
N GLU A 265 -8.02 -21.87 5.93
CA GLU A 265 -9.47 -22.06 5.79
C GLU A 265 -9.91 -21.55 4.41
N PRO A 266 -10.78 -22.30 3.71
CA PRO A 266 -11.47 -21.75 2.55
C PRO A 266 -12.09 -20.41 2.97
N ILE A 267 -11.89 -19.36 2.17
CA ILE A 267 -12.60 -18.08 2.40
C ILE A 267 -14.07 -18.47 2.61
N PRO A 268 -14.68 -18.12 3.77
CA PRO A 268 -16.02 -18.61 4.08
C PRO A 268 -16.94 -18.36 2.90
N THR A 269 -17.42 -19.43 2.29
CA THR A 269 -18.27 -19.39 1.09
C THR A 269 -19.72 -19.00 1.43
N THR A 270 -19.92 -18.19 2.48
CA THR A 270 -21.22 -17.69 2.88
C THR A 270 -21.85 -16.72 1.89
N VAL A 271 -21.04 -16.19 0.98
CA VAL A 271 -21.53 -15.36 -0.12
C VAL A 271 -21.70 -16.24 -1.34
N GLU A 272 -22.94 -16.59 -1.68
CA GLU A 272 -23.26 -17.26 -2.94
C GLU A 272 -22.85 -16.37 -4.12
N ARG A 273 -22.33 -17.01 -5.18
CA ARG A 273 -22.05 -16.30 -6.43
C ARG A 273 -23.36 -15.75 -6.98
N ILE A 274 -23.41 -14.44 -7.16
CA ILE A 274 -24.57 -13.80 -7.80
C ILE A 274 -24.50 -14.13 -9.29
N GLU A 275 -25.33 -15.05 -9.75
CA GLU A 275 -25.47 -15.32 -11.17
C GLU A 275 -26.16 -14.14 -11.85
N THR A 276 -25.43 -13.42 -12.67
CA THR A 276 -25.97 -12.39 -13.55
C THR A 276 -25.85 -12.85 -15.00
N SER A 277 -26.76 -12.38 -15.85
CA SER A 277 -26.66 -12.60 -17.30
C SER A 277 -25.45 -11.88 -17.93
N ASP A 278 -24.98 -10.84 -17.28
CA ASP A 278 -23.82 -10.05 -17.70
C ASP A 278 -22.52 -10.65 -17.17
N LYS A 279 -21.46 -10.63 -17.98
CA LYS A 279 -20.10 -10.95 -17.58
C LYS A 279 -19.46 -9.75 -16.90
N ILE A 280 -18.72 -9.98 -15.83
CA ILE A 280 -18.08 -8.92 -15.02
C ILE A 280 -16.59 -8.91 -15.23
N VAL A 281 -16.06 -7.80 -15.74
CA VAL A 281 -14.62 -7.52 -15.84
C VAL A 281 -14.24 -6.50 -14.77
N LEU A 282 -13.34 -6.88 -13.87
CA LEU A 282 -12.97 -6.10 -12.69
C LEU A 282 -11.60 -5.42 -12.86
N PHE A 283 -11.57 -4.13 -12.60
CA PHE A 283 -10.38 -3.35 -12.24
C PHE A 283 -10.46 -3.04 -10.74
N LEU A 284 -9.40 -3.35 -9.99
CA LEU A 284 -9.33 -3.06 -8.56
C LEU A 284 -7.99 -2.39 -8.24
N GLY A 285 -8.02 -1.22 -7.63
CA GLY A 285 -6.85 -0.49 -7.21
C GLY A 285 -7.06 1.03 -7.17
N ARG A 286 -6.00 1.77 -6.87
CA ARG A 286 -6.06 3.24 -6.93
C ARG A 286 -6.32 3.70 -8.37
N ILE A 287 -7.23 4.63 -8.56
CA ILE A 287 -7.54 5.19 -9.87
C ILE A 287 -6.58 6.37 -10.13
N THR A 288 -5.35 6.01 -10.51
CA THR A 288 -4.21 6.92 -10.76
C THR A 288 -3.54 6.56 -12.08
N MET A 289 -2.71 7.45 -12.62
CA MET A 289 -1.96 7.23 -13.86
C MET A 289 -1.15 5.91 -13.82
N GLN A 290 -0.51 5.61 -12.70
CA GLN A 290 0.28 4.40 -12.50
C GLN A 290 -0.51 3.12 -12.79
N LYS A 291 -1.79 3.08 -12.44
CA LYS A 291 -2.65 1.88 -12.58
C LYS A 291 -3.31 1.76 -13.96
N GLY A 292 -3.18 2.75 -14.82
CA GLY A 292 -3.62 2.70 -16.22
C GLY A 292 -5.14 2.60 -16.42
N PRO A 293 -5.99 3.34 -15.66
CA PRO A 293 -7.44 3.22 -15.77
C PRO A 293 -7.97 3.62 -17.14
N GLU A 294 -7.28 4.50 -17.87
CA GLU A 294 -7.64 4.92 -19.23
C GLU A 294 -7.53 3.75 -20.22
N TYR A 295 -6.49 2.92 -20.09
CA TYR A 295 -6.30 1.74 -20.93
C TYR A 295 -7.39 0.69 -20.68
N PHE A 296 -7.82 0.54 -19.42
CA PHE A 296 -8.96 -0.30 -19.07
C PHE A 296 -10.24 0.14 -19.78
N LEU A 297 -10.59 1.44 -19.73
CA LEU A 297 -11.77 1.98 -20.40
C LEU A 297 -11.67 1.88 -21.92
N ALA A 298 -10.49 2.11 -22.50
CA ALA A 298 -10.26 1.96 -23.93
C ALA A 298 -10.45 0.52 -24.40
N ALA A 299 -9.96 -0.47 -23.63
CA ALA A 299 -10.20 -1.88 -23.89
C ALA A 299 -11.69 -2.25 -23.71
N ALA A 300 -12.34 -1.72 -22.65
CA ALA A 300 -13.77 -1.91 -22.40
C ALA A 300 -14.62 -1.49 -23.60
N ARG A 301 -14.35 -0.31 -24.17
CA ARG A 301 -15.04 0.16 -25.37
C ARG A 301 -14.93 -0.84 -26.51
N LYS A 302 -13.71 -1.37 -26.78
CA LYS A 302 -13.49 -2.35 -27.86
C LYS A 302 -14.18 -3.69 -27.60
N VAL A 303 -14.21 -4.14 -26.35
CA VAL A 303 -14.96 -5.34 -25.98
C VAL A 303 -16.45 -5.17 -26.25
N LEU A 304 -17.00 -4.00 -25.90
CA LEU A 304 -18.44 -3.70 -26.11
C LEU A 304 -18.83 -3.53 -27.58
N GLU A 305 -17.88 -3.37 -28.50
CA GLU A 305 -18.14 -3.42 -29.96
C GLU A 305 -18.52 -4.84 -30.44
N VAL A 306 -18.17 -5.89 -29.66
CA VAL A 306 -18.34 -7.30 -30.06
C VAL A 306 -19.10 -8.16 -29.04
N MET A 307 -19.32 -7.63 -27.83
CA MET A 307 -20.08 -8.27 -26.74
C MET A 307 -20.88 -7.22 -25.97
N ASP A 308 -22.21 -7.35 -25.98
CA ASP A 308 -23.13 -6.44 -25.30
C ASP A 308 -23.47 -6.84 -23.85
N ASN A 309 -23.24 -8.12 -23.50
CA ASN A 309 -23.51 -8.69 -22.19
C ASN A 309 -22.29 -8.61 -21.23
N VAL A 310 -21.53 -7.51 -21.26
CA VAL A 310 -20.36 -7.31 -20.38
C VAL A 310 -20.55 -6.03 -19.58
N LYS A 311 -20.25 -6.09 -18.29
CA LYS A 311 -20.10 -4.95 -17.38
C LYS A 311 -18.68 -4.82 -16.91
N PHE A 312 -18.22 -3.60 -16.83
CA PHE A 312 -16.90 -3.24 -16.32
C PHE A 312 -17.03 -2.59 -14.96
N VAL A 313 -16.33 -3.11 -13.97
CA VAL A 313 -16.34 -2.58 -12.60
C VAL A 313 -14.98 -1.97 -12.29
N MET A 314 -14.97 -0.70 -11.92
CA MET A 314 -13.78 0.00 -11.45
C MET A 314 -13.91 0.24 -9.95
N ALA A 315 -13.25 -0.62 -9.17
CA ALA A 315 -13.24 -0.56 -7.71
C ALA A 315 -11.99 0.15 -7.21
N GLY A 316 -12.19 1.22 -6.46
CA GLY A 316 -11.13 2.04 -5.88
C GLY A 316 -11.41 3.54 -5.93
N SER A 317 -10.47 4.30 -5.42
CA SER A 317 -10.47 5.77 -5.43
C SER A 317 -9.12 6.30 -5.93
N GLY A 318 -9.07 7.57 -6.31
CA GLY A 318 -7.86 8.21 -6.79
C GLY A 318 -8.16 9.54 -7.47
N ASP A 319 -7.10 10.25 -7.80
CA ASP A 319 -7.15 11.59 -8.44
C ASP A 319 -7.79 11.58 -9.83
N MET A 320 -7.77 10.42 -10.52
CA MET A 320 -8.34 10.32 -11.87
C MET A 320 -9.80 9.87 -11.90
N ILE A 321 -10.48 9.61 -10.77
CA ILE A 321 -11.84 9.04 -10.77
C ILE A 321 -12.82 9.89 -11.58
N ARG A 322 -12.82 11.21 -11.38
CA ARG A 322 -13.70 12.14 -12.11
C ARG A 322 -13.44 12.09 -13.61
N ARG A 323 -12.16 12.12 -14.00
CA ARG A 323 -11.76 12.02 -15.41
C ARG A 323 -12.19 10.69 -16.03
N MET A 324 -12.14 9.57 -15.29
CA MET A 324 -12.57 8.27 -15.79
C MET A 324 -14.09 8.20 -16.00
N ILE A 325 -14.88 8.82 -15.13
CA ILE A 325 -16.33 8.92 -15.30
C ILE A 325 -16.65 9.73 -16.56
N GLU A 326 -16.02 10.90 -16.72
CA GLU A 326 -16.18 11.76 -17.90
C GLU A 326 -15.73 11.04 -19.19
N LEU A 327 -14.62 10.30 -19.15
CA LEU A 327 -14.11 9.52 -20.28
C LEU A 327 -15.06 8.39 -20.67
N ALA A 328 -15.58 7.63 -19.70
CA ALA A 328 -16.56 6.57 -19.98
C ALA A 328 -17.83 7.12 -20.63
N ALA A 329 -18.31 8.28 -20.18
CA ALA A 329 -19.46 8.98 -20.78
C ALA A 329 -19.14 9.45 -22.21
N ALA A 330 -18.00 10.07 -22.43
CA ALA A 330 -17.56 10.53 -23.76
C ALA A 330 -17.35 9.37 -24.75
N MET A 331 -16.95 8.20 -24.27
CA MET A 331 -16.85 6.96 -25.06
C MET A 331 -18.22 6.31 -25.35
N GLY A 332 -19.31 6.77 -24.74
CA GLY A 332 -20.64 6.20 -24.87
C GLY A 332 -20.86 4.89 -24.11
N ILE A 333 -19.93 4.50 -23.21
CA ILE A 333 -19.96 3.24 -22.47
C ILE A 333 -20.34 3.41 -20.99
N GLY A 334 -20.67 4.62 -20.54
CA GLY A 334 -20.95 4.89 -19.12
C GLY A 334 -22.03 4.00 -18.50
N HIS A 335 -23.03 3.54 -19.26
CA HIS A 335 -24.08 2.62 -18.82
C HIS A 335 -23.58 1.18 -18.59
N ARG A 336 -22.38 0.84 -19.05
CA ARG A 336 -21.72 -0.46 -18.87
C ARG A 336 -20.54 -0.42 -17.89
N VAL A 337 -20.22 0.76 -17.33
CA VAL A 337 -19.12 0.94 -16.37
C VAL A 337 -19.67 1.34 -15.01
N THR A 338 -19.32 0.59 -13.99
CA THR A 338 -19.70 0.88 -12.59
C THR A 338 -18.45 1.33 -11.81
N PHE A 339 -18.54 2.48 -11.15
CA PHE A 339 -17.52 2.99 -10.23
C PHE A 339 -17.99 2.78 -8.80
N THR A 340 -17.32 1.90 -8.04
CA THR A 340 -17.79 1.53 -6.68
C THR A 340 -17.22 2.44 -5.59
N GLY A 341 -16.16 3.20 -5.88
CA GLY A 341 -15.35 3.80 -4.83
C GLY A 341 -14.46 2.77 -4.12
N PHE A 342 -13.92 3.14 -2.98
CA PHE A 342 -13.02 2.29 -2.21
C PHE A 342 -13.82 1.20 -1.47
N LEU A 343 -13.41 -0.07 -1.63
CA LEU A 343 -14.05 -1.24 -1.02
C LEU A 343 -13.19 -1.83 0.09
N ARG A 344 -13.83 -2.41 1.12
CA ARG A 344 -13.19 -3.11 2.24
C ARG A 344 -14.04 -4.30 2.70
N GLY A 345 -13.39 -5.25 3.39
CA GLY A 345 -14.07 -6.38 4.02
C GLY A 345 -14.97 -7.14 3.05
N ASP A 346 -16.22 -7.34 3.45
CA ASP A 346 -17.20 -8.13 2.70
C ASP A 346 -17.51 -7.57 1.31
N ASP A 347 -17.52 -6.24 1.13
CA ASP A 347 -17.74 -5.61 -0.18
C ASP A 347 -16.64 -5.95 -1.18
N LEU A 348 -15.38 -6.03 -0.70
CA LEU A 348 -14.25 -6.46 -1.52
C LEU A 348 -14.37 -7.94 -1.90
N GLU A 349 -14.79 -8.79 -0.96
CA GLU A 349 -15.07 -10.21 -1.24
C GLU A 349 -16.19 -10.38 -2.26
N HIS A 350 -17.27 -9.61 -2.14
CA HIS A 350 -18.40 -9.65 -3.07
C HIS A 350 -17.96 -9.29 -4.50
N VAL A 351 -17.16 -8.23 -4.68
CA VAL A 351 -16.77 -7.80 -6.02
C VAL A 351 -15.85 -8.83 -6.70
N PHE A 352 -14.96 -9.49 -5.94
CA PHE A 352 -14.16 -10.59 -6.49
C PHE A 352 -15.04 -11.78 -6.88
N LYS A 353 -15.99 -12.19 -6.04
CA LYS A 353 -16.87 -13.33 -6.33
C LYS A 353 -17.78 -13.13 -7.55
N MET A 354 -18.11 -11.88 -7.86
CA MET A 354 -18.87 -11.55 -9.08
C MET A 354 -18.00 -11.54 -10.33
N ALA A 355 -16.68 -11.36 -10.21
CA ALA A 355 -15.82 -11.15 -11.34
C ALA A 355 -15.58 -12.42 -12.17
N ASP A 356 -15.73 -12.31 -13.49
CA ASP A 356 -15.35 -13.33 -14.45
C ASP A 356 -13.88 -13.20 -14.88
N LEU A 357 -13.31 -11.99 -14.80
CA LEU A 357 -11.94 -11.67 -15.11
C LEU A 357 -11.49 -10.44 -14.34
N TYR A 358 -10.30 -10.49 -13.75
CA TYR A 358 -9.59 -9.34 -13.21
C TYR A 358 -8.59 -8.79 -14.22
N VAL A 359 -8.55 -7.48 -14.42
CA VAL A 359 -7.63 -6.82 -15.36
C VAL A 359 -6.79 -5.76 -14.65
N MET A 360 -5.47 -5.87 -14.77
CA MET A 360 -4.50 -4.91 -14.23
C MET A 360 -3.66 -4.30 -15.35
N PRO A 361 -4.10 -3.18 -15.95
CA PRO A 361 -3.41 -2.55 -17.07
C PRO A 361 -2.37 -1.51 -16.60
N SER A 362 -1.68 -1.78 -15.50
CA SER A 362 -0.77 -0.82 -14.88
C SER A 362 0.36 -0.41 -15.82
N VAL A 363 0.66 0.88 -15.86
CA VAL A 363 1.77 1.48 -16.61
C VAL A 363 3.10 1.08 -15.97
N SER A 364 3.14 1.07 -14.63
CA SER A 364 4.25 0.56 -13.84
C SER A 364 3.70 -0.02 -12.54
N GLU A 365 3.90 -1.30 -12.32
CA GLU A 365 3.48 -2.00 -11.11
C GLU A 365 4.68 -2.65 -10.44
N PRO A 366 5.19 -2.10 -9.34
CA PRO A 366 6.38 -2.64 -8.69
C PRO A 366 6.28 -4.12 -8.37
N PHE A 367 5.13 -4.57 -7.87
CA PHE A 367 4.82 -5.99 -7.73
C PHE A 367 3.40 -6.31 -8.20
N GLY A 368 2.36 -5.96 -7.43
CA GLY A 368 0.95 -6.23 -7.72
C GLY A 368 0.39 -7.37 -6.85
N LEU A 369 -0.17 -7.03 -5.69
CA LEU A 369 -0.83 -8.00 -4.81
C LEU A 369 -2.24 -8.38 -5.31
N ALA A 370 -2.98 -7.44 -5.87
CA ALA A 370 -4.35 -7.65 -6.30
C ALA A 370 -4.56 -8.79 -7.33
N PRO A 371 -3.66 -9.06 -8.28
CA PRO A 371 -3.74 -10.27 -9.10
C PRO A 371 -3.64 -11.57 -8.30
N LEU A 372 -2.79 -11.61 -7.26
CA LEU A 372 -2.69 -12.79 -6.38
C LEU A 372 -3.95 -12.95 -5.54
N GLU A 373 -4.52 -11.85 -5.05
CA GLU A 373 -5.80 -11.84 -4.34
C GLU A 373 -6.96 -12.31 -5.22
N ALA A 374 -6.97 -11.93 -6.51
CA ALA A 374 -7.95 -12.41 -7.48
C ALA A 374 -7.82 -13.92 -7.71
N LEU A 375 -6.60 -14.42 -7.96
CA LEU A 375 -6.34 -15.84 -8.18
C LEU A 375 -6.68 -16.69 -6.95
N GLN A 376 -6.46 -16.16 -5.73
CA GLN A 376 -6.85 -16.84 -4.49
C GLN A 376 -8.37 -17.03 -4.38
N ARG A 377 -9.15 -16.21 -5.09
CA ARG A 377 -10.62 -16.23 -5.15
C ARG A 377 -11.14 -16.84 -6.45
N ASP A 378 -10.34 -17.65 -7.11
CA ASP A 378 -10.67 -18.32 -8.36
C ASP A 378 -11.07 -17.36 -9.50
N VAL A 379 -10.55 -16.12 -9.50
CA VAL A 379 -10.75 -15.15 -10.57
C VAL A 379 -9.53 -15.16 -11.50
N PRO A 380 -9.69 -15.48 -12.81
CA PRO A 380 -8.58 -15.43 -13.75
C PRO A 380 -8.11 -14.00 -13.94
N VAL A 381 -6.82 -13.83 -14.28
CA VAL A 381 -6.20 -12.50 -14.35
C VAL A 381 -5.59 -12.21 -15.72
N LEU A 382 -5.76 -10.96 -16.16
CA LEU A 382 -5.04 -10.35 -17.28
C LEU A 382 -4.21 -9.19 -16.72
N ILE A 383 -2.89 -9.28 -16.81
CA ILE A 383 -1.96 -8.34 -16.17
C ILE A 383 -1.04 -7.67 -17.17
N SER A 384 -0.63 -6.46 -16.86
CA SER A 384 0.42 -5.75 -17.58
C SER A 384 1.76 -6.50 -17.47
N LYS A 385 2.51 -6.60 -18.57
CA LYS A 385 3.89 -7.08 -18.55
C LYS A 385 4.81 -6.15 -17.75
N GLN A 386 4.44 -4.87 -17.61
CA GLN A 386 5.14 -3.86 -16.83
C GLN A 386 4.78 -3.96 -15.33
N SER A 387 4.78 -5.19 -14.80
CA SER A 387 4.50 -5.48 -13.40
C SER A 387 5.43 -6.56 -12.85
N GLY A 388 5.83 -6.42 -11.58
CA GLY A 388 6.69 -7.40 -10.91
C GLY A 388 6.00 -8.76 -10.78
N VAL A 389 4.69 -8.81 -10.59
CA VAL A 389 3.94 -10.07 -10.51
C VAL A 389 3.94 -10.82 -11.86
N SER A 390 4.15 -10.12 -12.98
CA SER A 390 4.28 -10.76 -14.29
C SER A 390 5.54 -11.63 -14.42
N GLU A 391 6.56 -11.38 -13.60
CA GLU A 391 7.79 -12.15 -13.57
C GLU A 391 7.60 -13.56 -13.00
N VAL A 392 6.63 -13.71 -12.13
CA VAL A 392 6.44 -14.90 -11.28
C VAL A 392 5.18 -15.69 -11.59
N LEU A 393 4.14 -15.08 -12.15
CA LEU A 393 2.93 -15.78 -12.57
C LEU A 393 3.10 -16.37 -13.98
N THR A 394 2.87 -17.68 -14.12
CA THR A 394 2.89 -18.40 -15.40
C THR A 394 1.49 -18.52 -15.98
N HIS A 395 0.49 -18.79 -15.13
CA HIS A 395 -0.90 -19.02 -15.53
C HIS A 395 -1.76 -17.74 -15.46
N ALA A 396 -1.18 -16.64 -15.96
CA ALA A 396 -1.84 -15.37 -16.13
C ALA A 396 -1.73 -14.92 -17.60
N LEU A 397 -2.76 -14.28 -18.11
CA LEU A 397 -2.67 -13.60 -19.40
C LEU A 397 -1.87 -12.32 -19.21
N LYS A 398 -0.93 -12.05 -20.12
CA LYS A 398 -0.04 -10.89 -20.05
C LYS A 398 -0.17 -10.06 -21.31
N VAL A 399 -0.18 -8.73 -21.15
CA VAL A 399 -0.31 -7.77 -22.25
C VAL A 399 0.56 -6.55 -21.97
N ASP A 400 1.05 -5.88 -23.00
CA ASP A 400 1.61 -4.55 -22.84
C ASP A 400 0.47 -3.56 -22.58
N PHE A 401 0.59 -2.70 -21.53
CA PHE A 401 -0.53 -1.86 -21.10
C PHE A 401 -1.07 -0.94 -22.20
N TRP A 402 -0.25 -0.54 -23.15
CA TRP A 402 -0.62 0.31 -24.28
C TRP A 402 -1.30 -0.46 -25.45
N ASP A 403 -1.20 -1.80 -25.48
CA ASP A 403 -1.83 -2.61 -26.52
C ASP A 403 -3.30 -2.90 -26.19
N ILE A 404 -4.12 -1.89 -26.47
CA ILE A 404 -5.57 -1.92 -26.20
C ILE A 404 -6.25 -3.04 -27.01
N ASN A 405 -5.78 -3.31 -28.23
CA ASN A 405 -6.37 -4.32 -29.10
C ASN A 405 -6.14 -5.72 -28.54
N GLU A 406 -4.91 -6.02 -28.16
CA GLU A 406 -4.56 -7.30 -27.57
C GLU A 406 -5.23 -7.50 -26.19
N MET A 407 -5.34 -6.42 -25.39
CA MET A 407 -6.05 -6.44 -24.13
C MET A 407 -7.53 -6.79 -24.34
N ALA A 408 -8.21 -6.14 -25.28
CA ALA A 408 -9.60 -6.42 -25.61
C ALA A 408 -9.78 -7.85 -26.15
N ASN A 409 -8.90 -8.31 -27.05
CA ASN A 409 -8.94 -9.66 -27.59
C ASN A 409 -8.83 -10.72 -26.48
N LYS A 410 -7.91 -10.54 -25.53
CA LYS A 410 -7.74 -11.46 -24.40
C LYS A 410 -8.95 -11.45 -23.45
N ILE A 411 -9.54 -10.27 -23.17
CA ILE A 411 -10.80 -10.19 -22.41
C ILE A 411 -11.89 -10.98 -23.11
N VAL A 412 -12.13 -10.74 -24.41
CA VAL A 412 -13.14 -11.46 -25.20
C VAL A 412 -12.88 -12.97 -25.22
N ALA A 413 -11.62 -13.39 -25.39
CA ALA A 413 -11.24 -14.80 -25.39
C ALA A 413 -11.61 -15.50 -24.07
N VAL A 414 -11.28 -14.90 -22.92
CA VAL A 414 -11.63 -15.48 -21.61
C VAL A 414 -13.14 -15.55 -21.41
N LEU A 415 -13.86 -14.49 -21.79
CA LEU A 415 -15.32 -14.42 -21.57
C LEU A 415 -16.13 -15.35 -22.49
N ARG A 416 -15.62 -15.59 -23.72
CA ARG A 416 -16.29 -16.46 -24.72
C ARG A 416 -15.93 -17.92 -24.63
N HIS A 417 -14.79 -18.27 -24.00
CA HIS A 417 -14.30 -19.64 -23.97
C HIS A 417 -14.24 -20.20 -22.53
N PRO A 418 -15.34 -20.82 -22.02
CA PRO A 418 -15.38 -21.39 -20.68
C PRO A 418 -14.22 -22.37 -20.35
N PRO A 419 -13.73 -23.21 -21.32
CA PRO A 419 -12.58 -24.07 -21.04
C PRO A 419 -11.30 -23.28 -20.73
N LEU A 420 -11.03 -22.18 -21.44
CA LEU A 420 -9.89 -21.30 -21.17
C LEU A 420 -10.03 -20.65 -19.76
N GLN A 421 -11.22 -20.13 -19.47
CA GLN A 421 -11.51 -19.52 -18.17
C GLN A 421 -11.29 -20.54 -17.03
N LYS A 422 -11.78 -21.78 -17.19
CA LYS A 422 -11.60 -22.86 -16.22
C LYS A 422 -10.12 -23.18 -16.00
N THR A 423 -9.36 -23.37 -17.09
CA THR A 423 -7.93 -23.64 -17.02
C THR A 423 -7.18 -22.54 -16.26
N LEU A 424 -7.44 -21.27 -16.58
CA LEU A 424 -6.79 -20.14 -15.92
C LEU A 424 -7.13 -20.07 -14.41
N ARG A 425 -8.37 -20.39 -14.02
CA ARG A 425 -8.79 -20.47 -12.62
C ARG A 425 -8.05 -21.57 -11.87
N GLU A 426 -8.11 -22.80 -12.36
CA GLU A 426 -7.56 -23.97 -11.68
C GLU A 426 -6.04 -23.87 -11.51
N HIS A 427 -5.34 -23.52 -12.59
CA HIS A 427 -3.88 -23.37 -12.53
C HIS A 427 -3.44 -22.13 -11.77
N GLY A 428 -4.16 -21.02 -11.90
CA GLY A 428 -3.85 -19.78 -11.16
C GLY A 428 -4.03 -19.95 -9.66
N ALA A 429 -5.13 -20.57 -9.22
CA ALA A 429 -5.36 -20.87 -7.80
C ALA A 429 -4.32 -21.83 -7.20
N PHE A 430 -3.79 -22.78 -8.01
CA PHE A 430 -2.69 -23.63 -7.58
C PHE A 430 -1.37 -22.85 -7.51
N GLU A 431 -1.09 -22.01 -8.50
CA GLU A 431 0.16 -21.24 -8.59
C GLU A 431 0.31 -20.24 -7.45
N VAL A 432 -0.79 -19.59 -7.05
CA VAL A 432 -0.79 -18.57 -5.99
C VAL A 432 -0.34 -19.11 -4.65
N ARG A 433 -0.52 -20.41 -4.38
CA ARG A 433 -0.07 -21.08 -3.14
C ARG A 433 1.45 -21.10 -2.96
N LYS A 434 2.21 -20.81 -4.01
CA LYS A 434 3.68 -20.73 -3.95
C LYS A 434 4.17 -19.40 -3.36
N PHE A 435 3.29 -18.42 -3.21
CA PHE A 435 3.65 -17.09 -2.71
C PHE A 435 3.30 -16.96 -1.23
N ALA A 436 4.13 -17.54 -0.37
CA ALA A 436 3.96 -17.49 1.09
C ALA A 436 4.84 -16.39 1.71
N TRP A 437 4.28 -15.62 2.63
CA TRP A 437 5.04 -14.60 3.38
C TRP A 437 6.22 -15.19 4.16
N LEU A 438 6.15 -16.47 4.53
CA LEU A 438 7.22 -17.14 5.25
C LEU A 438 8.52 -17.22 4.42
N ASP A 439 8.41 -17.40 3.11
CA ASP A 439 9.58 -17.44 2.22
C ASP A 439 10.15 -16.04 1.99
N ALA A 440 9.29 -15.04 1.85
CA ALA A 440 9.71 -13.64 1.81
C ALA A 440 10.42 -13.22 3.11
N ALA A 441 9.91 -13.64 4.27
CA ALA A 441 10.52 -13.36 5.57
C ALA A 441 11.89 -14.04 5.72
N ARG A 442 12.03 -15.30 5.30
CA ARG A 442 13.33 -16.00 5.29
C ARG A 442 14.35 -15.27 4.43
N ALA A 443 13.96 -14.87 3.21
CA ALA A 443 14.81 -14.09 2.32
C ALA A 443 15.22 -12.74 2.94
N CYS A 444 14.30 -12.05 3.64
CA CYS A 444 14.65 -10.83 4.39
C CYS A 444 15.64 -11.11 5.53
N VAL A 445 15.47 -12.20 6.28
CA VAL A 445 16.40 -12.58 7.36
C VAL A 445 17.81 -12.85 6.80
N ASP A 446 17.92 -13.44 5.63
CA ASP A 446 19.22 -13.65 4.97
C ASP A 446 19.86 -12.31 4.58
N VAL A 447 19.08 -11.35 4.04
CA VAL A 447 19.56 -9.99 3.77
C VAL A 447 19.99 -9.27 5.06
N TYR A 448 19.30 -9.47 6.17
CA TYR A 448 19.71 -8.86 7.46
C TYR A 448 21.03 -9.44 7.96
N ARG A 449 21.26 -10.74 7.81
CA ARG A 449 22.54 -11.40 8.16
C ARG A 449 23.67 -10.86 7.29
N GLU A 450 23.50 -10.81 5.97
CA GLU A 450 24.46 -10.21 5.04
C GLU A 450 24.79 -8.76 5.42
N ALA A 451 23.80 -7.97 5.80
CA ALA A 451 23.99 -6.58 6.20
C ALA A 451 24.75 -6.43 7.53
N ALA A 452 24.60 -7.39 8.44
CA ALA A 452 25.25 -7.38 9.75
C ALA A 452 26.72 -7.89 9.71
N GLU A 453 27.06 -8.78 8.77
CA GLU A 453 28.40 -9.39 8.64
C GLU A 453 29.41 -8.49 7.94
N THR A 454 28.97 -7.48 7.24
CA THR A 454 29.80 -6.58 6.41
C THR A 454 29.97 -5.22 7.05
#